data_a07848b89d36d1a19db8958f7493f624
#
_entry.id   a07848b89d36d1a19db8958f7493f624
#
_cell.length_a   1.000
_cell.length_b   1.000
_cell.length_c   1.000
_cell.angle_alpha   90.00
_cell.angle_beta   90.00
_cell.angle_gamma   90.00
#
_symmetry.space_group_name_H-M   'P 1'
#
loop_
_entity.id
_entity.type
_entity.pdbx_description
1 polymer ?
#
loop_
_entity_poly.entity_id
_entity_poly.type
_entity_poly.pdbx_seq_one_letter_code
_entity_poly.pdbx_strand_id
1 'polypeptide(L)'
;MEHRARVHLLAAALLAGAALTLGAAPARARVLMSQKDALAIAFPGASPERRTAFLTDAQAKAVETAARSRLPSKVWTYYVAGSTTAYFESHLVRTMNETVMVVVGAGGEVRFVEILSFIEPDEYMASKRWLDQLSGRRLDDELALRRGLRNIAGASLTAEAVTRSVRRALAVHQVLNANPAK
;
A
#
# COMPACT_ATOMS: atom_id res chain seq x y z
N MET A 1 -54.25 -13.09 -45.21
CA MET A 1 -54.19 -12.22 -44.03
C MET A 1 -53.11 -12.67 -43.02
N GLU A 2 -52.39 -13.75 -43.30
CA GLU A 2 -51.37 -14.27 -42.31
C GLU A 2 -49.96 -13.72 -42.47
N HIS A 3 -49.64 -13.04 -43.57
CA HIS A 3 -48.28 -12.56 -43.83
C HIS A 3 -47.91 -11.27 -43.10
N ARG A 4 -48.89 -10.48 -42.65
CA ARG A 4 -48.65 -9.22 -41.92
C ARG A 4 -48.41 -9.41 -40.41
N ALA A 5 -48.93 -10.50 -39.85
CA ALA A 5 -48.77 -10.79 -38.41
C ALA A 5 -47.36 -11.28 -38.06
N ARG A 6 -46.62 -11.90 -38.99
CA ARG A 6 -45.27 -12.44 -38.75
C ARG A 6 -44.16 -11.38 -38.77
N VAL A 7 -44.36 -10.26 -39.45
CA VAL A 7 -43.36 -9.18 -39.56
C VAL A 7 -43.34 -8.33 -38.29
N HIS A 8 -44.45 -8.20 -37.58
CA HIS A 8 -44.48 -7.42 -36.33
C HIS A 8 -43.93 -8.17 -35.11
N LEU A 9 -43.87 -9.50 -35.13
CA LEU A 9 -43.32 -10.31 -34.07
C LEU A 9 -41.76 -10.36 -34.10
N LEU A 10 -41.18 -10.21 -35.28
CA LEU A 10 -39.72 -10.16 -35.42
C LEU A 10 -39.12 -8.80 -35.12
N ALA A 11 -39.85 -7.71 -35.25
CA ALA A 11 -39.42 -6.36 -34.91
C ALA A 11 -39.44 -6.10 -33.40
N ALA A 12 -40.30 -6.78 -32.63
CA ALA A 12 -40.37 -6.63 -31.17
C ALA A 12 -39.23 -7.39 -30.42
N ALA A 13 -38.68 -8.44 -31.03
CA ALA A 13 -37.59 -9.22 -30.41
C ALA A 13 -36.20 -8.57 -30.53
N LEU A 14 -36.00 -7.62 -31.45
CA LEU A 14 -34.73 -6.93 -31.68
C LEU A 14 -34.53 -5.69 -30.79
N LEU A 15 -35.56 -5.20 -30.12
CA LEU A 15 -35.51 -4.03 -29.24
C LEU A 15 -35.30 -4.36 -27.75
N ALA A 16 -35.35 -5.63 -27.38
CA ALA A 16 -35.15 -6.06 -25.99
C ALA A 16 -33.69 -6.42 -25.64
N GLY A 17 -32.77 -6.39 -26.63
CA GLY A 17 -31.36 -6.79 -26.46
C GLY A 17 -30.36 -5.64 -26.14
N ALA A 18 -30.81 -4.40 -26.08
CA ALA A 18 -29.91 -3.23 -26.08
C ALA A 18 -29.81 -2.48 -24.74
N ALA A 19 -30.18 -3.09 -23.62
CA ALA A 19 -30.14 -2.37 -22.35
C ALA A 19 -29.63 -3.26 -21.20
N LEU A 20 -28.36 -3.58 -21.18
CA LEU A 20 -27.62 -3.94 -19.94
C LEU A 20 -26.10 -3.90 -20.18
N THR A 21 -25.58 -2.83 -20.73
CA THR A 21 -24.24 -2.42 -20.41
C THR A 21 -24.32 -1.58 -19.14
N LEU A 22 -24.44 -2.22 -17.98
CA LEU A 22 -24.08 -1.58 -16.72
C LEU A 22 -22.60 -1.22 -16.86
N GLY A 23 -22.34 0.02 -17.24
CA GLY A 23 -20.99 0.57 -17.24
C GLY A 23 -20.44 0.44 -15.83
N ALA A 24 -19.51 -0.50 -15.63
CA ALA A 24 -18.67 -0.47 -14.43
C ALA A 24 -18.01 0.90 -14.42
N ALA A 25 -18.41 1.76 -13.50
CA ALA A 25 -17.76 3.03 -13.30
C ALA A 25 -16.27 2.72 -13.07
N PRO A 26 -15.33 3.39 -13.77
CA PRO A 26 -13.94 3.15 -13.57
C PRO A 26 -13.63 3.37 -12.08
N ALA A 27 -13.00 2.36 -11.44
CA ALA A 27 -12.53 2.48 -10.08
C ALA A 27 -11.60 3.68 -10.01
N ARG A 28 -12.09 4.77 -9.43
CA ARG A 28 -11.33 6.03 -9.34
C ARG A 28 -10.36 5.87 -8.19
N ALA A 29 -9.07 5.98 -8.48
CA ALA A 29 -8.04 6.04 -7.43
C ALA A 29 -8.44 7.11 -6.41
N ARG A 30 -8.75 6.71 -5.18
CA ARG A 30 -9.01 7.64 -4.10
C ARG A 30 -7.68 8.03 -3.47
N VAL A 31 -7.21 9.24 -3.79
CA VAL A 31 -6.11 9.87 -3.06
C VAL A 31 -6.69 10.36 -1.74
N LEU A 32 -6.26 9.73 -0.65
CA LEU A 32 -6.70 10.05 0.72
C LEU A 32 -5.89 11.20 1.29
N MET A 33 -4.59 11.26 0.93
CA MET A 33 -3.65 12.25 1.43
C MET A 33 -2.56 12.50 0.39
N SER A 34 -2.16 13.77 0.21
CA SER A 34 -1.01 14.08 -0.62
C SER A 34 0.30 13.71 0.09
N GLN A 35 1.35 13.44 -0.69
CA GLN A 35 2.68 13.20 -0.11
C GLN A 35 3.17 14.39 0.73
N LYS A 36 2.84 15.62 0.32
CA LYS A 36 3.18 16.84 1.07
C LYS A 36 2.54 16.85 2.46
N ASP A 37 1.25 16.54 2.53
CA ASP A 37 0.52 16.52 3.80
C ASP A 37 1.00 15.37 4.69
N ALA A 38 1.29 14.20 4.10
CA ALA A 38 1.86 13.06 4.81
C ALA A 38 3.24 13.41 5.43
N LEU A 39 4.09 14.10 4.67
CA LEU A 39 5.39 14.59 5.18
C LEU A 39 5.23 15.62 6.28
N ALA A 40 4.24 16.51 6.21
CA ALA A 40 3.96 17.46 7.28
C ALA A 40 3.55 16.78 8.58
N ILE A 41 2.82 15.65 8.49
CA ILE A 41 2.46 14.82 9.65
C ILE A 41 3.70 14.07 10.19
N ALA A 42 4.54 13.52 9.30
CA ALA A 42 5.73 12.76 9.71
C ALA A 42 6.79 13.65 10.35
N PHE A 43 6.90 14.91 9.92
CA PHE A 43 7.94 15.85 10.31
C PHE A 43 7.35 17.21 10.73
N PRO A 44 6.58 17.27 11.83
CA PRO A 44 5.93 18.52 12.24
C PRO A 44 6.98 19.60 12.54
N GLY A 45 6.84 20.75 11.87
CA GLY A 45 7.74 21.89 12.02
C GLY A 45 9.15 21.73 11.45
N ALA A 46 9.43 20.63 10.74
CA ALA A 46 10.72 20.39 10.13
C ALA A 46 10.62 20.25 8.60
N SER A 47 11.70 20.56 7.90
CA SER A 47 11.84 20.32 6.45
C SER A 47 12.69 19.06 6.25
N PRO A 48 12.07 17.91 5.88
CA PRO A 48 12.81 16.68 5.71
C PRO A 48 13.66 16.72 4.43
N GLU A 49 14.87 16.19 4.52
CA GLU A 49 15.75 15.95 3.38
C GLU A 49 15.27 14.74 2.60
N ARG A 50 15.12 14.89 1.28
CA ARG A 50 14.84 13.77 0.37
C ARG A 50 16.14 13.06 0.02
N ARG A 51 16.21 11.77 0.25
CA ARG A 51 17.34 10.90 -0.09
C ARG A 51 16.92 9.77 -1.02
N THR A 52 17.89 9.25 -1.78
CA THR A 52 17.70 8.07 -2.64
C THR A 52 18.84 7.10 -2.37
N ALA A 53 18.47 5.86 -2.05
CA ALA A 53 19.41 4.76 -1.90
C ALA A 53 19.33 3.81 -3.10
N PHE A 54 20.49 3.34 -3.56
CA PHE A 54 20.64 2.30 -4.56
C PHE A 54 21.21 1.06 -3.89
N LEU A 55 20.37 0.07 -3.60
CA LEU A 55 20.81 -1.14 -2.94
C LEU A 55 21.64 -2.01 -3.86
N THR A 56 22.79 -2.46 -3.39
CA THR A 56 23.57 -3.51 -4.05
C THR A 56 22.78 -4.83 -4.05
N ASP A 57 23.23 -5.81 -4.84
CA ASP A 57 22.59 -7.14 -4.86
C ASP A 57 22.63 -7.83 -3.49
N ALA A 58 23.75 -7.70 -2.79
CA ALA A 58 23.92 -8.22 -1.44
C ALA A 58 22.97 -7.54 -0.44
N GLN A 59 22.85 -6.22 -0.49
CA GLN A 59 21.90 -5.46 0.34
C GLN A 59 20.45 -5.80 0.03
N ALA A 60 20.10 -5.89 -1.25
CA ALA A 60 18.74 -6.27 -1.67
C ALA A 60 18.39 -7.67 -1.15
N LYS A 61 19.29 -8.65 -1.30
CA LYS A 61 19.11 -10.01 -0.76
C LYS A 61 18.97 -10.01 0.76
N ALA A 62 19.77 -9.23 1.48
CA ALA A 62 19.65 -9.09 2.93
C ALA A 62 18.28 -8.52 3.34
N VAL A 63 17.81 -7.47 2.65
CA VAL A 63 16.48 -6.89 2.87
C VAL A 63 15.39 -7.91 2.61
N GLU A 64 15.41 -8.63 1.49
CA GLU A 64 14.40 -9.63 1.16
C GLU A 64 14.33 -10.77 2.19
N THR A 65 15.49 -11.21 2.68
CA THR A 65 15.59 -12.24 3.72
C THR A 65 14.97 -11.74 5.03
N ALA A 66 15.35 -10.55 5.49
CA ALA A 66 14.85 -9.96 6.73
C ALA A 66 13.36 -9.61 6.66
N ALA A 67 12.94 -9.03 5.54
CA ALA A 67 11.54 -8.69 5.29
C ALA A 67 10.65 -9.91 5.03
N ARG A 68 11.23 -11.06 4.66
CA ARG A 68 10.52 -12.27 4.18
C ARG A 68 9.62 -11.94 2.98
N SER A 69 10.08 -11.05 2.12
CA SER A 69 9.32 -10.55 0.99
C SER A 69 10.25 -10.03 -0.08
N ARG A 70 9.90 -10.22 -1.36
CA ARG A 70 10.65 -9.65 -2.48
C ARG A 70 10.59 -8.14 -2.47
N LEU A 71 11.68 -7.51 -2.91
CA LEU A 71 11.72 -6.08 -3.16
C LEU A 71 11.11 -5.75 -4.53
N PRO A 72 10.25 -4.75 -4.61
CA PRO A 72 9.75 -4.26 -5.89
C PRO A 72 10.83 -3.51 -6.69
N SER A 73 11.81 -2.93 -6.00
CA SER A 73 12.90 -2.15 -6.57
C SER A 73 14.13 -2.15 -5.66
N LYS A 74 15.31 -2.01 -6.25
CA LYS A 74 16.57 -1.73 -5.52
C LYS A 74 16.76 -0.21 -5.26
N VAL A 75 15.92 0.63 -5.83
CA VAL A 75 15.98 2.08 -5.66
C VAL A 75 14.90 2.49 -4.65
N TRP A 76 15.33 3.13 -3.57
CA TRP A 76 14.45 3.57 -2.49
C TRP A 76 14.60 5.08 -2.27
N THR A 77 13.51 5.79 -2.44
CA THR A 77 13.41 7.21 -2.06
C THR A 77 12.79 7.30 -0.67
N TYR A 78 13.43 8.06 0.21
CA TYR A 78 12.99 8.26 1.59
C TYR A 78 13.28 9.69 2.05
N TYR A 79 12.70 10.09 3.16
CA TYR A 79 12.81 11.42 3.73
C TYR A 79 13.31 11.34 5.16
N VAL A 80 14.22 12.24 5.54
CA VAL A 80 14.87 12.23 6.85
C VAL A 80 14.84 13.62 7.47
N ALA A 81 14.46 13.70 8.74
CA ALA A 81 14.69 14.88 9.56
C ALA A 81 15.02 14.42 10.98
N GLY A 82 16.18 14.84 11.49
CA GLY A 82 16.73 14.34 12.75
C GLY A 82 16.87 12.82 12.73
N SER A 83 16.26 12.15 13.70
CA SER A 83 16.29 10.69 13.83
C SER A 83 15.03 10.00 13.24
N THR A 84 14.17 10.74 12.57
CA THR A 84 12.95 10.19 11.95
C THR A 84 13.16 10.00 10.46
N THR A 85 12.72 8.85 9.96
CA THR A 85 12.78 8.52 8.54
C THR A 85 11.38 8.12 8.03
N ALA A 86 10.96 8.62 6.88
CA ALA A 86 9.71 8.24 6.23
C ALA A 86 9.98 7.54 4.89
N TYR A 87 9.40 6.38 4.69
CA TYR A 87 9.45 5.59 3.47
C TYR A 87 8.08 5.60 2.80
N PHE A 88 8.05 5.74 1.49
CA PHE A 88 6.83 5.61 0.70
C PHE A 88 6.93 4.35 -0.15
N GLU A 89 5.94 3.52 -0.08
CA GLU A 89 5.87 2.29 -0.85
C GLU A 89 4.48 2.13 -1.49
N SER A 90 4.49 1.82 -2.79
CA SER A 90 3.29 1.43 -3.52
C SER A 90 3.34 -0.07 -3.79
N HIS A 91 2.27 -0.76 -3.51
CA HIS A 91 2.15 -2.21 -3.66
C HIS A 91 0.76 -2.63 -4.11
N LEU A 92 0.68 -3.82 -4.69
CA LEU A 92 -0.57 -4.44 -5.09
C LEU A 92 -1.24 -5.09 -3.86
N VAL A 93 -2.54 -4.80 -3.66
CA VAL A 93 -3.36 -5.47 -2.64
C VAL A 93 -4.00 -6.72 -3.21
N ARG A 94 -4.96 -6.59 -4.11
CA ARG A 94 -5.62 -7.67 -4.84
C ARG A 94 -5.39 -7.50 -6.34
N THR A 95 -6.01 -6.48 -6.90
CA THR A 95 -5.95 -6.11 -8.32
C THR A 95 -5.46 -4.70 -8.52
N MET A 96 -5.52 -3.86 -7.48
CA MET A 96 -5.19 -2.45 -7.51
C MET A 96 -4.11 -2.09 -6.51
N ASN A 97 -3.45 -0.96 -6.77
CA ASN A 97 -2.37 -0.46 -5.92
C ASN A 97 -2.89 0.29 -4.69
N GLU A 98 -2.17 0.10 -3.60
CA GLU A 98 -2.20 0.92 -2.40
C GLU A 98 -0.84 1.61 -2.24
N THR A 99 -0.85 2.84 -1.74
CA THR A 99 0.38 3.55 -1.37
C THR A 99 0.34 3.87 0.11
N VAL A 100 1.39 3.46 0.82
CA VAL A 100 1.56 3.70 2.25
C VAL A 100 2.81 4.51 2.53
N MET A 101 2.76 5.31 3.61
CA MET A 101 3.92 5.91 4.24
C MET A 101 4.21 5.15 5.54
N VAL A 102 5.45 4.70 5.71
CA VAL A 102 5.95 4.07 6.93
C VAL A 102 6.93 5.03 7.59
N VAL A 103 6.63 5.49 8.79
CA VAL A 103 7.49 6.39 9.57
C VAL A 103 8.23 5.58 10.63
N VAL A 104 9.56 5.69 10.60
CA VAL A 104 10.49 4.93 11.46
C VAL A 104 11.20 5.90 12.41
N GLY A 105 11.26 5.56 13.68
CA GLY A 105 11.92 6.33 14.73
C GLY A 105 13.40 5.99 14.88
N ALA A 106 14.05 6.68 15.83
CA ALA A 106 15.49 6.57 16.12
C ALA A 106 15.97 5.16 16.46
N GLY A 107 15.14 4.36 17.10
CA GLY A 107 15.47 2.99 17.49
C GLY A 107 15.13 1.96 16.42
N GLY A 108 14.72 2.37 15.22
CA GLY A 108 14.31 1.46 14.15
C GLY A 108 12.91 0.85 14.37
N GLU A 109 12.10 1.44 15.23
CA GLU A 109 10.70 1.08 15.43
C GLU A 109 9.78 1.88 14.50
N VAL A 110 8.63 1.30 14.14
CA VAL A 110 7.56 2.01 13.46
C VAL A 110 6.98 3.06 14.41
N ARG A 111 6.96 4.32 14.01
CA ARG A 111 6.21 5.36 14.73
C ARG A 111 4.74 5.31 14.38
N PHE A 112 4.44 5.29 13.10
CA PHE A 112 3.09 5.09 12.56
C PHE A 112 3.14 4.76 11.07
N VAL A 113 1.99 4.34 10.53
CA VAL A 113 1.77 4.06 9.12
C VAL A 113 0.53 4.81 8.67
N GLU A 114 0.60 5.44 7.49
CA GLU A 114 -0.54 6.13 6.85
C GLU A 114 -0.77 5.57 5.44
N ILE A 115 -2.04 5.44 5.06
CA ILE A 115 -2.43 5.10 3.69
C ILE A 115 -2.66 6.40 2.92
N LEU A 116 -1.90 6.61 1.84
CA LEU A 116 -2.00 7.81 1.01
C LEU A 116 -3.00 7.64 -0.14
N SER A 117 -3.04 6.46 -0.71
CA SER A 117 -3.99 6.14 -1.77
C SER A 117 -4.43 4.68 -1.67
N PHE A 118 -5.70 4.45 -1.98
CA PHE A 118 -6.31 3.14 -2.00
C PHE A 118 -7.28 3.07 -3.18
N ILE A 119 -7.15 2.05 -4.03
CA ILE A 119 -7.92 1.95 -5.28
C ILE A 119 -8.95 0.82 -5.23
N GLU A 120 -8.77 -0.16 -4.34
CA GLU A 120 -9.76 -1.20 -4.06
C GLU A 120 -10.98 -0.59 -3.33
N PRO A 121 -12.13 -1.30 -3.28
CA PRO A 121 -13.30 -0.87 -2.51
C PRO A 121 -12.98 -0.57 -1.04
N ASP A 122 -13.59 0.48 -0.49
CA ASP A 122 -13.29 1.02 0.85
C ASP A 122 -13.42 -0.03 1.98
N GLU A 123 -14.29 -1.02 1.82
CA GLU A 123 -14.48 -2.12 2.78
C GLU A 123 -13.25 -3.02 2.94
N TYR A 124 -12.30 -2.97 1.99
CA TYR A 124 -11.04 -3.69 2.06
C TYR A 124 -9.89 -2.87 2.61
N MET A 125 -10.11 -1.58 2.89
CA MET A 125 -9.06 -0.70 3.40
C MET A 125 -8.76 -1.02 4.87
N ALA A 126 -7.47 -1.00 5.23
CA ALA A 126 -7.07 -1.11 6.62
C ALA A 126 -7.50 0.14 7.40
N SER A 127 -8.28 -0.06 8.46
CA SER A 127 -8.71 1.04 9.33
C SER A 127 -7.52 1.61 10.10
N LYS A 128 -7.62 2.90 10.49
CA LYS A 128 -6.60 3.53 11.36
C LYS A 128 -6.35 2.70 12.63
N ARG A 129 -7.40 2.21 13.29
CA ARG A 129 -7.28 1.35 14.47
C ARG A 129 -6.45 0.09 14.21
N TRP A 130 -6.53 -0.46 13.00
CA TRP A 130 -5.71 -1.61 12.65
C TRP A 130 -4.25 -1.18 12.40
N LEU A 131 -4.03 -0.07 11.70
CA LEU A 131 -2.69 0.48 11.47
C LEU A 131 -1.97 0.83 12.78
N ASP A 132 -2.70 1.27 13.80
CA ASP A 132 -2.14 1.59 15.12
C ASP A 132 -1.46 0.38 15.80
N GLN A 133 -1.79 -0.87 15.42
CA GLN A 133 -1.08 -2.05 15.90
C GLN A 133 0.38 -2.13 15.45
N LEU A 134 0.73 -1.42 14.38
CA LEU A 134 2.08 -1.36 13.83
C LEU A 134 2.99 -0.42 14.61
N SER A 135 2.41 0.55 15.35
CA SER A 135 3.16 1.50 16.16
C SER A 135 4.00 0.79 17.25
N GLY A 136 5.24 1.20 17.40
CA GLY A 136 6.22 0.60 18.32
C GLY A 136 6.81 -0.73 17.82
N ARG A 137 6.31 -1.31 16.73
CA ARG A 137 6.81 -2.59 16.21
C ARG A 137 8.20 -2.41 15.60
N ARG A 138 8.98 -3.50 15.71
CA ARG A 138 10.31 -3.66 15.09
C ARG A 138 10.27 -4.79 14.07
N LEU A 139 11.35 -4.93 13.32
CA LEU A 139 11.49 -6.04 12.38
C LEU A 139 11.86 -7.33 13.12
N ASP A 140 10.87 -8.05 13.53
CA ASP A 140 10.98 -9.33 14.22
C ASP A 140 9.91 -10.33 13.73
N ASP A 141 9.82 -11.47 14.40
CA ASP A 141 8.87 -12.53 14.05
C ASP A 141 7.42 -12.21 14.46
N GLU A 142 7.24 -11.31 15.43
CA GLU A 142 5.93 -10.86 15.89
C GLU A 142 5.30 -9.83 14.94
N LEU A 143 6.08 -9.20 14.07
CA LEU A 143 5.56 -8.33 13.01
C LEU A 143 4.96 -9.18 11.88
N ALA A 144 3.96 -9.97 12.21
CA ALA A 144 3.27 -10.89 11.31
C ALA A 144 1.81 -11.06 11.74
N LEU A 145 0.93 -11.28 10.75
CA LEU A 145 -0.48 -11.61 11.02
C LEU A 145 -0.58 -12.94 11.79
N ARG A 146 -1.55 -13.03 12.69
CA ARG A 146 -1.79 -14.18 13.57
C ARG A 146 -0.66 -14.48 14.56
N ARG A 147 0.27 -13.55 14.71
CA ARG A 147 1.29 -13.47 15.76
C ARG A 147 1.08 -12.18 16.54
N GLY A 148 1.96 -11.22 16.44
CA GLY A 148 1.81 -9.90 17.09
C GLY A 148 0.80 -8.96 16.43
N LEU A 149 0.25 -9.27 15.25
CA LEU A 149 -0.77 -8.48 14.57
C LEU A 149 -2.06 -9.27 14.40
N ARG A 150 -3.19 -8.62 14.70
CA ARG A 150 -4.52 -9.17 14.41
C ARG A 150 -4.81 -9.02 12.92
N ASN A 151 -5.55 -9.99 12.37
CA ASN A 151 -6.03 -9.90 11.00
C ASN A 151 -7.24 -8.95 10.90
N ILE A 152 -7.57 -8.52 9.68
CA ILE A 152 -8.79 -7.77 9.36
C ILE A 152 -9.80 -8.76 8.78
N ALA A 153 -10.96 -8.90 9.42
CA ALA A 153 -12.06 -9.68 8.85
C ALA A 153 -12.51 -9.05 7.53
N GLY A 154 -12.56 -9.82 6.46
CA GLY A 154 -12.91 -9.33 5.12
C GLY A 154 -11.79 -8.65 4.33
N ALA A 155 -10.70 -8.17 4.99
CA ALA A 155 -9.60 -7.45 4.34
C ALA A 155 -8.21 -8.05 4.65
N SER A 156 -8.11 -9.38 4.70
CA SER A 156 -6.86 -10.08 5.03
C SER A 156 -5.72 -9.79 4.05
N LEU A 157 -6.03 -9.62 2.76
CA LEU A 157 -5.02 -9.32 1.74
C LEU A 157 -4.41 -7.93 1.93
N THR A 158 -5.22 -6.94 2.30
CA THR A 158 -4.72 -5.59 2.65
C THR A 158 -3.83 -5.65 3.89
N ALA A 159 -4.29 -6.31 4.96
CA ALA A 159 -3.50 -6.47 6.18
C ALA A 159 -2.15 -7.13 5.90
N GLU A 160 -2.12 -8.15 5.04
CA GLU A 160 -0.90 -8.83 4.63
C GLU A 160 0.00 -7.93 3.78
N ALA A 161 -0.57 -7.20 2.82
CA ALA A 161 0.17 -6.31 1.93
C ALA A 161 0.83 -5.17 2.71
N VAL A 162 0.09 -4.48 3.59
CA VAL A 162 0.63 -3.44 4.48
C VAL A 162 1.72 -4.02 5.40
N THR A 163 1.50 -5.19 6.00
CA THR A 163 2.51 -5.82 6.87
C THR A 163 3.80 -6.08 6.09
N ARG A 164 3.72 -6.61 4.86
CA ARG A 164 4.91 -6.82 3.99
C ARG A 164 5.62 -5.50 3.68
N SER A 165 4.89 -4.43 3.38
CA SER A 165 5.46 -3.11 3.12
C SER A 165 6.20 -2.55 4.32
N VAL A 166 5.61 -2.65 5.52
CA VAL A 166 6.26 -2.23 6.77
C VAL A 166 7.53 -3.04 7.00
N ARG A 167 7.49 -4.36 6.81
CA ARG A 167 8.69 -5.22 6.96
C ARG A 167 9.79 -4.82 5.98
N ARG A 168 9.46 -4.52 4.70
CA ARG A 168 10.44 -4.06 3.72
C ARG A 168 11.04 -2.71 4.09
N ALA A 169 10.21 -1.74 4.49
CA ALA A 169 10.68 -0.43 4.92
C ALA A 169 11.64 -0.52 6.12
N LEU A 170 11.31 -1.34 7.13
CA LEU A 170 12.17 -1.57 8.29
C LEU A 170 13.47 -2.31 7.90
N ALA A 171 13.42 -3.29 7.02
CA ALA A 171 14.61 -4.01 6.55
C ALA A 171 15.54 -3.10 5.75
N VAL A 172 15.00 -2.25 4.88
CA VAL A 172 15.78 -1.22 4.17
C VAL A 172 16.39 -0.25 5.17
N HIS A 173 15.61 0.22 6.15
CA HIS A 173 16.09 1.11 7.21
C HIS A 173 17.29 0.50 7.96
N GLN A 174 17.23 -0.78 8.35
CA GLN A 174 18.34 -1.47 9.01
C GLN A 174 19.58 -1.54 8.12
N VAL A 175 19.43 -1.93 6.85
CA VAL A 175 20.55 -2.05 5.92
C VAL A 175 21.23 -0.71 5.64
N LEU A 176 20.45 0.37 5.50
CA LEU A 176 20.99 1.72 5.27
C LEU A 176 21.71 2.28 6.50
N ASN A 177 21.23 1.97 7.71
CA ASN A 177 21.85 2.44 8.94
C ASN A 177 23.03 1.55 9.42
N ALA A 178 23.07 0.27 9.02
CA ALA A 178 24.24 -0.59 9.28
C ALA A 178 25.46 -0.18 8.45
N ASN A 179 25.26 0.47 7.30
CA ASN A 179 26.28 1.01 6.42
C ASN A 179 25.91 2.43 6.00
N PRO A 180 26.04 3.43 6.86
CA PRO A 180 25.80 4.81 6.45
C PRO A 180 26.71 5.11 5.25
N ALA A 181 26.13 5.46 4.11
CA ALA A 181 26.89 5.86 2.93
C ALA A 181 27.86 6.99 3.35
N LYS A 182 29.16 6.76 3.08
CA LYS A 182 30.20 7.76 3.29
C LYS A 182 30.01 8.94 2.36
#